data_49869dbb463c564b8ef41b80abe05926
#
_entry.id   49869dbb463c564b8ef41b80abe05926
#
_cell.length_a   1.000
_cell.length_b   1.000
_cell.length_c   1.000
_cell.angle_alpha   90.00
_cell.angle_beta   90.00
_cell.angle_gamma   90.00
#
_symmetry.space_group_name_H-M   'P 1'
#
loop_
_entity.id
_entity.type
_entity.pdbx_description
1 polymer ?
#
loop_
_entity_poly.entity_id
_entity_poly.type
_entity_poly.pdbx_seq_one_letter_code
_entity_poly.pdbx_strand_id
1 'polypeptide(L)'
;MDALTSFVQAGAPHHDEGDAMTTTAETDGQQVGTPPPDAATYDQLLALARHRRSVRAIDPHREVPDETIDKILEVARWAPSAGNAQPWEFLVVRDAETRKRIAELYARQMADKREMQEAVWGHRDHIGYTGFRHSPVFVLVLGDPRVIDAYPVRTALEKGESHFVTSLAQATVFAHLAVASLGLGSQWVSDVSSPYMSTMIKSWLGIPRHMRIYDMFGVGSPAVMPTPTSRRGLDEIVHHERYDQDRSRDQEAVERFLWDDTLLGGFRSNNGLKGRGPTEDPA
;
A
#
# COMPACT_ATOMS: atom_id res chain seq x y z
N MET A 1 -27.84 -19.59 -34.85
CA MET A 1 -28.97 -19.43 -33.94
C MET A 1 -29.15 -20.76 -33.23
N ASP A 2 -28.35 -21.10 -32.22
CA ASP A 2 -28.53 -22.27 -31.35
C ASP A 2 -27.30 -22.52 -30.48
N ALA A 3 -26.92 -21.52 -29.70
CA ALA A 3 -25.85 -21.66 -28.69
C ALA A 3 -26.12 -20.92 -27.37
N LEU A 4 -27.36 -20.47 -27.15
CA LEU A 4 -27.71 -19.68 -25.96
C LEU A 4 -28.75 -20.36 -25.06
N THR A 5 -29.16 -21.61 -25.36
CA THR A 5 -30.28 -22.26 -24.64
C THR A 5 -29.87 -23.39 -23.68
N SER A 6 -28.58 -23.66 -23.49
CA SER A 6 -28.13 -24.81 -22.64
C SER A 6 -27.58 -24.42 -21.26
N PHE A 7 -27.71 -23.18 -20.79
CA PHE A 7 -27.10 -22.72 -19.52
C PHE A 7 -28.10 -22.51 -18.36
N VAL A 8 -29.36 -22.91 -18.48
CA VAL A 8 -30.41 -22.64 -17.48
C VAL A 8 -30.92 -23.90 -16.74
N GLN A 9 -30.20 -25.02 -16.80
CA GLN A 9 -30.56 -26.21 -16.00
C GLN A 9 -29.36 -26.85 -15.31
N ALA A 10 -28.71 -26.10 -14.44
CA ALA A 10 -27.92 -26.69 -13.35
C ALA A 10 -28.60 -26.30 -12.04
N GLY A 11 -29.21 -27.31 -11.39
CA GLY A 11 -30.00 -27.14 -10.17
C GLY A 11 -29.20 -26.51 -9.03
N ALA A 12 -29.88 -25.68 -8.25
CA ALA A 12 -29.36 -25.15 -7.01
C ALA A 12 -28.95 -26.31 -6.07
N PRO A 13 -27.78 -26.23 -5.42
CA PRO A 13 -27.44 -27.22 -4.41
C PRO A 13 -28.38 -27.08 -3.22
N HIS A 14 -28.98 -28.21 -2.78
CA HIS A 14 -29.66 -28.31 -1.51
C HIS A 14 -28.68 -27.96 -0.39
N HIS A 15 -29.00 -26.93 0.39
CA HIS A 15 -28.34 -26.67 1.66
C HIS A 15 -28.75 -27.75 2.66
N ASP A 16 -27.78 -28.57 3.03
CA ASP A 16 -27.88 -29.47 4.20
C ASP A 16 -27.76 -28.57 5.45
N GLU A 17 -28.76 -28.67 6.34
CA GLU A 17 -28.80 -27.97 7.62
C GLU A 17 -27.82 -28.67 8.61
N GLY A 18 -26.53 -28.38 8.47
CA GLY A 18 -25.51 -28.81 9.40
C GLY A 18 -24.90 -27.58 10.12
N ASP A 19 -25.13 -27.49 11.38
CA ASP A 19 -24.56 -26.60 12.43
C ASP A 19 -23.71 -25.42 11.91
N ALA A 20 -24.38 -24.31 11.72
CA ALA A 20 -23.70 -23.01 11.56
C ALA A 20 -23.07 -22.64 12.91
N MET A 21 -21.76 -22.82 13.05
CA MET A 21 -20.97 -22.03 14.00
C MET A 21 -21.16 -20.56 13.64
N THR A 22 -22.12 -19.94 14.30
CA THR A 22 -22.33 -18.50 14.26
C THR A 22 -21.16 -17.85 14.97
N THR A 23 -20.11 -17.54 14.20
CA THR A 23 -19.12 -16.57 14.66
C THR A 23 -19.83 -15.23 14.65
N THR A 24 -20.45 -14.87 15.78
CA THR A 24 -20.95 -13.52 15.99
C THR A 24 -19.72 -12.60 15.91
N ALA A 25 -19.61 -11.87 14.81
CA ALA A 25 -18.78 -10.68 14.78
C ALA A 25 -19.26 -9.81 15.95
N GLU A 26 -18.45 -9.68 16.99
CA GLU A 26 -18.71 -8.71 18.04
C GLU A 26 -18.73 -7.34 17.38
N THR A 27 -19.93 -6.84 17.13
CA THR A 27 -20.14 -5.42 16.93
C THR A 27 -19.87 -4.79 18.27
N ASP A 28 -18.70 -4.17 18.40
CA ASP A 28 -18.40 -3.29 19.52
C ASP A 28 -19.52 -2.23 19.55
N GLY A 29 -20.49 -2.42 20.44
CA GLY A 29 -21.76 -1.70 20.49
C GLY A 29 -21.66 -0.25 20.97
N GLN A 30 -20.48 0.35 20.88
CA GLN A 30 -20.33 1.78 21.02
C GLN A 30 -20.90 2.43 19.76
N GLN A 31 -22.13 2.97 19.89
CA GLN A 31 -22.59 4.00 18.97
C GLN A 31 -21.58 5.17 19.06
N VAL A 32 -20.59 5.15 18.19
CA VAL A 32 -19.73 6.30 17.97
C VAL A 32 -20.61 7.34 17.33
N GLY A 33 -21.19 8.22 18.16
CA GLY A 33 -21.93 9.38 17.67
C GLY A 33 -21.03 10.16 16.72
N THR A 34 -21.58 10.63 15.61
CA THR A 34 -20.84 11.52 14.69
C THR A 34 -20.29 12.67 15.51
N PRO A 35 -18.97 12.84 15.67
CA PRO A 35 -18.44 13.98 16.39
C PRO A 35 -18.92 15.26 15.69
N PRO A 36 -19.28 16.30 16.42
CA PRO A 36 -19.62 17.58 15.81
C PRO A 36 -18.43 18.06 14.96
N PRO A 37 -18.69 18.80 13.87
CA PRO A 37 -17.64 19.40 13.08
C PRO A 37 -16.74 20.23 14.00
N ASP A 38 -15.47 19.83 14.11
CA ASP A 38 -14.49 20.49 14.96
C ASP A 38 -13.27 20.89 14.11
N ALA A 39 -13.02 22.20 14.08
CA ALA A 39 -11.88 22.76 13.35
C ALA A 39 -10.54 22.18 13.84
N ALA A 40 -10.41 21.89 15.14
CA ALA A 40 -9.19 21.32 15.69
C ALA A 40 -8.96 19.89 15.18
N THR A 41 -9.98 19.07 15.07
CA THR A 41 -9.90 17.72 14.49
C THR A 41 -9.50 17.78 13.01
N TYR A 42 -10.06 18.70 12.23
CA TYR A 42 -9.66 18.91 10.84
C TYR A 42 -8.19 19.34 10.74
N ASP A 43 -7.77 20.30 11.54
CA ASP A 43 -6.39 20.79 11.54
C ASP A 43 -5.38 19.69 11.92
N GLN A 44 -5.72 18.84 12.88
CA GLN A 44 -4.93 17.68 13.25
C GLN A 44 -4.80 16.69 12.10
N LEU A 45 -5.91 16.36 11.41
CA LEU A 45 -5.90 15.46 10.25
C LEU A 45 -5.05 16.04 9.11
N LEU A 46 -5.21 17.33 8.82
CA LEU A 46 -4.43 18.02 7.79
C LEU A 46 -2.94 18.04 8.13
N ALA A 47 -2.60 18.34 9.38
CA ALA A 47 -1.21 18.32 9.87
C ALA A 47 -0.61 16.91 9.73
N LEU A 48 -1.34 15.86 10.11
CA LEU A 48 -0.93 14.47 9.98
C LEU A 48 -0.71 14.08 8.51
N ALA A 49 -1.64 14.42 7.62
CA ALA A 49 -1.52 14.16 6.19
C ALA A 49 -0.29 14.85 5.58
N ARG A 50 -0.01 16.08 6.02
CA ARG A 50 1.17 16.85 5.62
C ARG A 50 2.47 16.32 6.23
N HIS A 51 2.42 15.78 7.44
CA HIS A 51 3.58 15.23 8.14
C HIS A 51 3.98 13.84 7.62
N ARG A 52 3.02 12.98 7.29
CA ARG A 52 3.31 11.63 6.78
C ARG A 52 4.25 11.67 5.58
N ARG A 53 5.32 10.90 5.64
CA ARG A 53 6.36 10.78 4.58
C ARG A 53 6.71 9.31 4.33
N SER A 54 7.24 9.04 3.15
CA SER A 54 7.99 7.80 2.92
C SER A 54 9.38 7.96 3.56
N VAL A 55 9.56 7.40 4.75
CA VAL A 55 10.81 7.48 5.51
C VAL A 55 11.71 6.34 5.06
N ARG A 56 12.88 6.68 4.52
CA ARG A 56 13.85 5.74 3.97
C ARG A 56 15.11 5.61 4.82
N ALA A 57 15.28 6.49 5.80
CA ALA A 57 16.31 6.42 6.82
C ALA A 57 15.66 6.01 8.15
N ILE A 58 15.65 4.74 8.43
CA ILE A 58 15.11 4.14 9.66
C ILE A 58 16.29 3.80 10.57
N ASP A 59 16.14 4.08 11.87
CA ASP A 59 17.08 3.68 12.90
C ASP A 59 16.89 2.18 13.22
N PRO A 60 17.87 1.32 12.89
CA PRO A 60 17.76 -0.12 13.10
C PRO A 60 17.85 -0.53 14.56
N HIS A 61 18.30 0.37 15.46
CA HIS A 61 18.54 0.09 16.88
C HIS A 61 17.33 0.42 17.76
N ARG A 62 16.30 1.04 17.20
CA ARG A 62 15.07 1.37 17.93
C ARG A 62 13.99 0.37 17.59
N GLU A 63 13.63 -0.43 18.57
CA GLU A 63 12.55 -1.40 18.45
C GLU A 63 11.18 -0.70 18.33
N VAL A 64 10.24 -1.41 17.71
CA VAL A 64 8.83 -1.03 17.66
C VAL A 64 8.06 -2.12 18.44
N PRO A 65 7.47 -1.82 19.61
CA PRO A 65 6.73 -2.78 20.42
C PRO A 65 5.54 -3.40 19.66
N ASP A 66 5.13 -4.61 20.05
CA ASP A 66 3.97 -5.29 19.45
C ASP A 66 2.70 -4.46 19.61
N GLU A 67 2.45 -3.90 20.78
CA GLU A 67 1.31 -3.01 21.04
C GLU A 67 1.26 -1.80 20.10
N THR A 68 2.41 -1.34 19.62
CA THR A 68 2.47 -0.22 18.66
C THR A 68 2.03 -0.68 17.27
N ILE A 69 2.41 -1.90 16.87
CA ILE A 69 1.94 -2.51 15.62
C ILE A 69 0.44 -2.77 15.70
N ASP A 70 -0.06 -3.29 16.82
CA ASP A 70 -1.49 -3.52 17.03
C ASP A 70 -2.30 -2.23 16.89
N LYS A 71 -1.82 -1.11 17.44
CA LYS A 71 -2.44 0.21 17.26
C LYS A 71 -2.47 0.66 15.79
N ILE A 72 -1.41 0.39 15.05
CA ILE A 72 -1.35 0.70 13.62
C ILE A 72 -2.37 -0.11 12.83
N LEU A 73 -2.43 -1.42 13.11
CA LEU A 73 -3.34 -2.33 12.42
C LEU A 73 -4.79 -2.11 12.84
N GLU A 74 -5.03 -1.70 14.11
CA GLU A 74 -6.35 -1.28 14.57
C GLU A 74 -6.90 -0.14 13.72
N VAL A 75 -6.12 0.89 13.41
CA VAL A 75 -6.55 1.97 12.52
C VAL A 75 -6.74 1.46 11.09
N ALA A 76 -5.85 0.60 10.61
CA ALA A 76 -5.92 0.03 9.26
C ALA A 76 -7.21 -0.75 9.01
N ARG A 77 -7.69 -1.52 9.97
CA ARG A 77 -8.93 -2.31 9.84
C ARG A 77 -10.21 -1.47 9.73
N TRP A 78 -10.17 -0.18 10.10
CA TRP A 78 -11.28 0.75 9.94
C TRP A 78 -11.32 1.43 8.57
N ALA A 79 -10.44 1.04 7.68
CA ALA A 79 -10.49 1.55 6.31
C ALA A 79 -11.80 1.14 5.62
N PRO A 80 -12.39 2.00 4.79
CA PRO A 80 -13.55 1.62 4.00
C PRO A 80 -13.17 0.58 2.94
N SER A 81 -14.11 -0.32 2.64
CA SER A 81 -13.98 -1.29 1.56
C SER A 81 -15.28 -1.44 0.78
N ALA A 82 -15.19 -1.79 -0.49
CA ALA A 82 -16.37 -2.00 -1.31
C ALA A 82 -17.26 -3.10 -0.71
N GLY A 83 -18.54 -2.79 -0.50
CA GLY A 83 -19.47 -3.71 0.15
C GLY A 83 -19.07 -4.14 1.57
N ASN A 84 -18.19 -3.39 2.23
CA ASN A 84 -17.59 -3.75 3.52
C ASN A 84 -16.93 -5.14 3.51
N ALA A 85 -16.36 -5.54 2.37
CA ALA A 85 -15.81 -6.87 2.16
C ALA A 85 -14.52 -7.15 2.95
N GLN A 86 -13.80 -6.10 3.39
CA GLN A 86 -12.60 -6.19 4.24
C GLN A 86 -11.61 -7.28 3.77
N PRO A 87 -11.16 -7.22 2.50
CA PRO A 87 -10.41 -8.32 1.88
C PRO A 87 -8.97 -8.44 2.37
N TRP A 88 -8.57 -7.60 3.30
CA TRP A 88 -7.19 -7.52 3.80
C TRP A 88 -6.90 -8.48 4.94
N GLU A 89 -5.66 -8.97 4.92
CA GLU A 89 -4.98 -9.58 6.06
C GLU A 89 -3.60 -8.95 6.20
N PHE A 90 -3.08 -8.91 7.42
CA PHE A 90 -1.77 -8.33 7.69
C PHE A 90 -0.84 -9.38 8.26
N LEU A 91 0.32 -9.56 7.62
CA LEU A 91 1.37 -10.43 8.11
C LEU A 91 2.54 -9.61 8.64
N VAL A 92 2.78 -9.69 9.95
CA VAL A 92 3.86 -8.96 10.62
C VAL A 92 5.11 -9.82 10.68
N VAL A 93 6.22 -9.31 10.14
CA VAL A 93 7.52 -10.00 10.11
C VAL A 93 8.53 -9.26 10.95
N ARG A 94 8.95 -9.88 12.04
CA ARG A 94 9.95 -9.37 12.99
C ARG A 94 11.26 -10.14 12.95
N ASP A 95 11.23 -11.40 12.52
CA ASP A 95 12.44 -12.22 12.44
C ASP A 95 13.49 -11.59 11.53
N ALA A 96 14.67 -11.35 12.08
CA ALA A 96 15.73 -10.61 11.41
C ALA A 96 16.24 -11.31 10.15
N GLU A 97 16.35 -12.65 10.18
CA GLU A 97 16.81 -13.41 9.03
C GLU A 97 15.77 -13.42 7.91
N THR A 98 14.51 -13.51 8.25
CA THR A 98 13.40 -13.39 7.28
C THR A 98 13.35 -12.02 6.64
N ARG A 99 13.48 -10.95 7.43
CA ARG A 99 13.53 -9.57 6.91
C ARG A 99 14.75 -9.35 5.98
N LYS A 100 15.91 -9.83 6.41
CA LYS A 100 17.13 -9.80 5.59
C LYS A 100 16.94 -10.53 4.28
N ARG A 101 16.37 -11.73 4.31
CA ARG A 101 16.12 -12.55 3.12
C ARG A 101 15.18 -11.85 2.13
N ILE A 102 14.13 -11.17 2.61
CA ILE A 102 13.22 -10.37 1.78
C ILE A 102 13.98 -9.17 1.17
N ALA A 103 14.78 -8.47 1.96
CA ALA A 103 15.55 -7.32 1.51
C ALA A 103 16.60 -7.70 0.44
N GLU A 104 17.27 -8.83 0.60
CA GLU A 104 18.22 -9.35 -0.39
C GLU A 104 17.54 -9.76 -1.70
N LEU A 105 16.35 -10.38 -1.61
CA LEU A 105 15.54 -10.70 -2.80
C LEU A 105 15.15 -9.43 -3.56
N TYR A 106 14.70 -8.40 -2.82
CA TYR A 106 14.40 -7.10 -3.39
C TYR A 106 15.62 -6.48 -4.08
N ALA A 107 16.78 -6.49 -3.42
CA ALA A 107 18.01 -5.91 -3.98
C ALA A 107 18.40 -6.58 -5.30
N ARG A 108 18.30 -7.91 -5.39
CA ARG A 108 18.57 -8.66 -6.64
C ARG A 108 17.58 -8.23 -7.74
N GLN A 109 16.28 -8.22 -7.44
CA GLN A 109 15.28 -7.80 -8.41
C GLN A 109 15.49 -6.35 -8.89
N MET A 110 15.94 -5.45 -8.02
CA MET A 110 16.25 -4.07 -8.42
C MET A 110 17.48 -4.00 -9.33
N ALA A 111 18.47 -4.86 -9.14
CA ALA A 111 19.63 -4.95 -10.03
C ALA A 111 19.19 -5.42 -11.44
N ASP A 112 18.39 -6.49 -11.52
CA ASP A 112 17.86 -7.01 -12.77
C ASP A 112 16.99 -5.96 -13.51
N LYS A 113 16.14 -5.25 -12.79
CA LYS A 113 15.33 -4.16 -13.35
C LYS A 113 16.17 -3.01 -13.88
N ARG A 114 17.27 -2.68 -13.21
CA ARG A 114 18.19 -1.64 -13.68
C ARG A 114 18.83 -2.04 -15.01
N GLU A 115 19.35 -3.26 -15.09
CA GLU A 115 19.95 -3.80 -16.31
C GLU A 115 18.95 -3.78 -17.47
N MET A 116 17.72 -4.24 -17.22
CA MET A 116 16.65 -4.19 -18.22
C MET A 116 16.32 -2.76 -18.66
N GLN A 117 16.27 -1.81 -17.73
CA GLN A 117 15.98 -0.42 -18.03
C GLN A 117 17.08 0.23 -18.85
N GLU A 118 18.34 -0.04 -18.54
CA GLU A 118 19.49 0.44 -19.31
C GLU A 118 19.46 -0.11 -20.74
N ALA A 119 19.11 -1.38 -20.89
CA ALA A 119 19.01 -2.03 -22.21
C ALA A 119 17.86 -1.47 -23.09
N VAL A 120 16.71 -1.11 -22.49
CA VAL A 120 15.50 -0.71 -23.23
C VAL A 120 15.44 0.81 -23.45
N TRP A 121 15.81 1.62 -22.47
CA TRP A 121 15.60 3.07 -22.47
C TRP A 121 16.88 3.90 -22.30
N GLY A 122 18.05 3.25 -22.21
CA GLY A 122 19.30 3.93 -21.93
C GLY A 122 19.41 4.42 -20.48
N HIS A 123 20.37 5.32 -20.24
CA HIS A 123 20.65 5.82 -18.88
C HIS A 123 19.53 6.75 -18.38
N ARG A 124 18.48 6.16 -17.82
CA ARG A 124 17.58 6.88 -16.91
C ARG A 124 17.90 6.42 -15.49
N ASP A 125 18.05 7.35 -14.57
CA ASP A 125 18.31 7.04 -13.16
C ASP A 125 17.22 6.10 -12.63
N HIS A 126 17.60 4.84 -12.34
CA HIS A 126 16.68 3.90 -11.72
C HIS A 126 16.67 4.15 -10.21
N ILE A 127 15.51 4.44 -9.67
CA ILE A 127 15.34 4.74 -8.25
C ILE A 127 14.88 3.48 -7.54
N GLY A 128 15.85 2.70 -7.05
CA GLY A 128 15.60 1.60 -6.11
C GLY A 128 15.79 2.09 -4.67
N TYR A 129 14.76 1.98 -3.85
CA TYR A 129 14.80 2.41 -2.45
C TYR A 129 14.96 1.21 -1.52
N THR A 130 16.14 1.01 -0.97
CA THR A 130 16.46 -0.12 -0.08
C THR A 130 16.40 0.22 1.41
N GLY A 131 16.06 1.45 1.77
CA GLY A 131 16.08 1.92 3.16
C GLY A 131 15.18 1.13 4.11
N PHE A 132 14.10 0.53 3.62
CA PHE A 132 13.20 -0.32 4.41
C PHE A 132 13.93 -1.52 5.06
N ARG A 133 15.06 -1.99 4.52
CA ARG A 133 15.83 -3.10 5.06
C ARG A 133 16.26 -2.89 6.52
N HIS A 134 16.37 -1.62 6.94
CA HIS A 134 16.72 -1.24 8.31
C HIS A 134 15.52 -1.17 9.25
N SER A 135 14.30 -1.36 8.75
CA SER A 135 13.11 -1.35 9.59
C SER A 135 13.07 -2.59 10.49
N PRO A 136 12.83 -2.43 11.80
CA PRO A 136 12.72 -3.54 12.74
C PRO A 136 11.49 -4.42 12.50
N VAL A 137 10.50 -3.91 11.75
CA VAL A 137 9.27 -4.63 11.44
C VAL A 137 8.89 -4.41 9.97
N PHE A 138 8.52 -5.50 9.29
CA PHE A 138 7.81 -5.44 8.01
C PHE A 138 6.36 -5.85 8.21
N VAL A 139 5.46 -5.17 7.56
CA VAL A 139 4.04 -5.53 7.48
C VAL A 139 3.69 -5.77 6.03
N LEU A 140 3.32 -7.01 5.71
CA LEU A 140 2.78 -7.37 4.40
C LEU A 140 1.27 -7.17 4.42
N VAL A 141 0.76 -6.51 3.41
CA VAL A 141 -0.68 -6.38 3.15
C VAL A 141 -1.08 -7.46 2.17
N LEU A 142 -1.85 -8.40 2.65
CA LEU A 142 -2.37 -9.51 1.87
C LEU A 142 -3.83 -9.24 1.51
N GLY A 143 -4.27 -9.76 0.38
CA GLY A 143 -5.67 -9.67 -0.02
C GLY A 143 -6.22 -11.04 -0.43
N ASP A 144 -7.45 -11.33 0.00
CA ASP A 144 -8.19 -12.50 -0.46
C ASP A 144 -9.00 -12.15 -1.72
N PRO A 145 -8.54 -12.60 -2.90
CA PRO A 145 -9.22 -12.26 -4.16
C PRO A 145 -10.56 -12.96 -4.34
N ARG A 146 -10.92 -13.93 -3.50
CA ARG A 146 -12.21 -14.62 -3.60
C ARG A 146 -13.39 -13.69 -3.37
N VAL A 147 -13.16 -12.54 -2.71
CA VAL A 147 -14.18 -11.50 -2.58
C VAL A 147 -14.66 -10.95 -3.93
N ILE A 148 -13.81 -11.03 -4.97
CA ILE A 148 -14.15 -10.56 -6.32
C ILE A 148 -15.34 -11.35 -6.86
N ASP A 149 -15.29 -12.66 -6.73
CA ASP A 149 -16.35 -13.56 -7.21
C ASP A 149 -17.58 -13.56 -6.27
N ALA A 150 -17.41 -13.14 -5.02
CA ALA A 150 -18.48 -13.03 -4.04
C ALA A 150 -19.35 -11.77 -4.23
N TYR A 151 -18.91 -10.77 -5.01
CA TYR A 151 -19.75 -9.63 -5.33
C TYR A 151 -20.95 -10.02 -6.23
N PRO A 152 -22.04 -9.21 -6.23
CA PRO A 152 -23.09 -9.39 -7.22
C PRO A 152 -22.52 -9.46 -8.64
N VAL A 153 -23.03 -10.36 -9.47
CA VAL A 153 -22.45 -10.71 -10.79
C VAL A 153 -22.01 -9.51 -11.62
N ARG A 154 -22.85 -8.49 -11.74
CA ARG A 154 -22.49 -7.27 -12.49
C ARG A 154 -21.29 -6.55 -11.85
N THR A 155 -21.29 -6.41 -10.53
CA THR A 155 -20.19 -5.77 -9.79
C THR A 155 -18.90 -6.56 -9.94
N ALA A 156 -18.96 -7.89 -9.83
CA ALA A 156 -17.82 -8.76 -10.02
C ALA A 156 -17.16 -8.57 -11.39
N LEU A 157 -17.98 -8.58 -12.45
CA LEU A 157 -17.51 -8.46 -13.84
C LEU A 157 -16.97 -7.06 -14.17
N GLU A 158 -17.64 -6.00 -13.72
CA GLU A 158 -17.31 -4.63 -14.12
C GLU A 158 -16.28 -3.96 -13.19
N LYS A 159 -16.30 -4.28 -11.90
CA LYS A 159 -15.58 -3.52 -10.85
C LYS A 159 -14.82 -4.39 -9.84
N GLY A 160 -15.00 -5.70 -9.84
CA GLY A 160 -14.48 -6.59 -8.79
C GLY A 160 -13.00 -6.40 -8.51
N GLU A 161 -12.14 -6.42 -9.53
CA GLU A 161 -10.70 -6.22 -9.38
C GLU A 161 -10.37 -4.80 -8.86
N SER A 162 -11.03 -3.77 -9.40
CA SER A 162 -10.86 -2.39 -8.97
C SER A 162 -11.27 -2.21 -7.50
N HIS A 163 -12.41 -2.77 -7.09
CA HIS A 163 -12.88 -2.73 -5.70
C HIS A 163 -11.94 -3.45 -4.75
N PHE A 164 -11.44 -4.61 -5.16
CA PHE A 164 -10.47 -5.37 -4.40
C PHE A 164 -9.18 -4.56 -4.15
N VAL A 165 -8.56 -4.08 -5.21
CA VAL A 165 -7.29 -3.34 -5.13
C VAL A 165 -7.44 -2.03 -4.36
N THR A 166 -8.51 -1.26 -4.61
CA THR A 166 -8.74 0.00 -3.89
C THR A 166 -9.03 -0.20 -2.42
N SER A 167 -9.71 -1.29 -2.03
CA SER A 167 -9.92 -1.63 -0.62
C SER A 167 -8.58 -1.87 0.11
N LEU A 168 -7.67 -2.63 -0.49
CA LEU A 168 -6.34 -2.87 0.06
C LEU A 168 -5.51 -1.57 0.15
N ALA A 169 -5.60 -0.72 -0.87
CA ALA A 169 -4.94 0.58 -0.89
C ALA A 169 -5.39 1.47 0.26
N GLN A 170 -6.70 1.50 0.54
CA GLN A 170 -7.26 2.29 1.65
C GLN A 170 -6.74 1.79 3.00
N ALA A 171 -6.76 0.48 3.27
CA ALA A 171 -6.21 -0.09 4.50
C ALA A 171 -4.72 0.25 4.66
N THR A 172 -3.96 0.20 3.57
CA THR A 172 -2.53 0.58 3.56
C THR A 172 -2.34 2.06 3.90
N VAL A 173 -3.15 2.96 3.35
CA VAL A 173 -3.06 4.40 3.67
C VAL A 173 -3.41 4.67 5.12
N PHE A 174 -4.45 4.04 5.67
CA PHE A 174 -4.81 4.14 7.07
C PHE A 174 -3.67 3.68 7.98
N ALA A 175 -3.01 2.55 7.65
CA ALA A 175 -1.82 2.10 8.38
C ALA A 175 -0.69 3.15 8.35
N HIS A 176 -0.39 3.74 7.19
CA HIS A 176 0.64 4.78 7.08
C HIS A 176 0.32 6.05 7.86
N LEU A 177 -0.94 6.44 7.94
CA LEU A 177 -1.37 7.57 8.77
C LEU A 177 -1.20 7.25 10.26
N ALA A 178 -1.57 6.04 10.68
CA ALA A 178 -1.37 5.57 12.05
C ALA A 178 0.12 5.53 12.42
N VAL A 179 1.00 5.02 11.55
CA VAL A 179 2.46 5.07 11.75
C VAL A 179 2.92 6.49 12.00
N ALA A 180 2.49 7.44 11.17
CA ALA A 180 2.89 8.85 11.30
C ALA A 180 2.33 9.50 12.58
N SER A 181 1.10 9.16 13.00
CA SER A 181 0.49 9.68 14.22
C SER A 181 1.22 9.23 15.49
N LEU A 182 1.91 8.10 15.43
CA LEU A 182 2.73 7.55 16.51
C LEU A 182 4.19 8.03 16.48
N GLY A 183 4.52 9.01 15.62
CA GLY A 183 5.88 9.53 15.48
C GLY A 183 6.86 8.56 14.80
N LEU A 184 6.35 7.51 14.17
CA LEU A 184 7.14 6.54 13.44
C LEU A 184 7.23 6.89 11.95
N GLY A 185 8.18 6.25 11.27
CA GLY A 185 8.33 6.29 9.84
C GLY A 185 7.97 4.99 9.16
N SER A 186 7.49 5.09 7.93
CA SER A 186 7.28 3.92 7.09
C SER A 186 7.73 4.15 5.66
N GLN A 187 8.17 3.07 5.03
CA GLN A 187 8.47 3.04 3.60
C GLN A 187 7.60 2.00 2.91
N TRP A 188 6.86 2.43 1.90
CA TRP A 188 6.07 1.57 1.02
C TRP A 188 6.99 0.81 0.07
N VAL A 189 6.77 -0.49 -0.11
CA VAL A 189 7.60 -1.39 -0.92
C VAL A 189 6.70 -2.22 -1.84
N SER A 190 6.27 -1.62 -2.95
CA SER A 190 5.29 -2.23 -3.87
C SER A 190 5.85 -3.41 -4.68
N ASP A 191 7.14 -3.44 -4.93
CA ASP A 191 7.76 -4.50 -5.74
C ASP A 191 7.63 -5.92 -5.16
N VAL A 192 7.27 -6.05 -3.88
CA VAL A 192 7.00 -7.37 -3.27
C VAL A 192 5.80 -8.08 -3.90
N SER A 193 4.92 -7.33 -4.57
CA SER A 193 3.78 -7.88 -5.32
C SER A 193 4.15 -8.42 -6.69
N SER A 194 5.38 -8.17 -7.18
CA SER A 194 5.83 -8.73 -8.45
C SER A 194 5.80 -10.26 -8.44
N PRO A 195 5.52 -10.92 -9.57
CA PRO A 195 5.27 -12.37 -9.61
C PRO A 195 6.39 -13.19 -8.96
N TYR A 196 7.64 -12.84 -9.23
CA TYR A 196 8.79 -13.57 -8.68
C TYR A 196 8.90 -13.36 -7.16
N MET A 197 8.95 -12.10 -6.69
CA MET A 197 9.05 -11.82 -5.26
C MET A 197 7.87 -12.39 -4.49
N SER A 198 6.66 -12.17 -4.97
CA SER A 198 5.44 -12.69 -4.34
C SER A 198 5.47 -14.20 -4.19
N THR A 199 5.91 -14.94 -5.22
CA THR A 199 6.02 -16.39 -5.17
C THR A 199 7.01 -16.84 -4.10
N MET A 200 8.19 -16.23 -4.07
CA MET A 200 9.23 -16.57 -3.11
C MET A 200 8.82 -16.25 -1.68
N ILE A 201 8.27 -15.06 -1.44
CA ILE A 201 7.82 -14.60 -0.12
C ILE A 201 6.70 -15.50 0.40
N LYS A 202 5.71 -15.82 -0.43
CA LYS A 202 4.63 -16.73 -0.06
C LYS A 202 5.16 -18.10 0.37
N SER A 203 6.11 -18.64 -0.39
CA SER A 203 6.73 -19.95 -0.07
C SER A 203 7.46 -19.92 1.26
N TRP A 204 8.16 -18.81 1.58
CA TRP A 204 8.94 -18.69 2.82
C TRP A 204 8.09 -18.48 4.05
N LEU A 205 6.97 -17.75 3.89
CA LEU A 205 6.10 -17.35 5.00
C LEU A 205 4.85 -18.22 5.15
N GLY A 206 4.69 -19.26 4.32
CA GLY A 206 3.51 -20.12 4.38
C GLY A 206 2.21 -19.44 3.96
N ILE A 207 2.29 -18.36 3.17
CA ILE A 207 1.10 -17.65 2.70
C ILE A 207 0.35 -18.52 1.68
N PRO A 208 -0.97 -18.74 1.86
CA PRO A 208 -1.76 -19.55 0.93
C PRO A 208 -1.65 -19.06 -0.51
N ARG A 209 -1.64 -20.01 -1.46
CA ARG A 209 -1.42 -19.71 -2.89
C ARG A 209 -2.44 -18.72 -3.46
N HIS A 210 -3.71 -18.80 -3.01
CA HIS A 210 -4.79 -17.94 -3.49
C HIS A 210 -4.66 -16.51 -2.98
N MET A 211 -4.07 -16.29 -1.79
CA MET A 211 -3.86 -14.93 -1.27
C MET A 211 -2.93 -14.14 -2.19
N ARG A 212 -3.21 -12.86 -2.37
CA ARG A 212 -2.32 -11.96 -3.12
C ARG A 212 -1.54 -11.08 -2.14
N ILE A 213 -0.24 -10.95 -2.35
CA ILE A 213 0.52 -9.89 -1.70
C ILE A 213 0.21 -8.60 -2.47
N TYR A 214 -0.45 -7.66 -1.79
CA TYR A 214 -0.74 -6.35 -2.37
C TYR A 214 0.49 -5.46 -2.28
N ASP A 215 1.02 -5.33 -1.08
CA ASP A 215 2.17 -4.48 -0.78
C ASP A 215 2.86 -4.92 0.51
N MET A 216 3.98 -4.27 0.82
CA MET A 216 4.65 -4.35 2.10
C MET A 216 5.09 -2.95 2.53
N PHE A 217 5.15 -2.70 3.82
CA PHE A 217 5.82 -1.52 4.34
C PHE A 217 6.72 -1.86 5.52
N GLY A 218 7.89 -1.23 5.55
CA GLY A 218 8.77 -1.25 6.70
C GLY A 218 8.35 -0.17 7.68
N VAL A 219 8.34 -0.50 8.99
CA VAL A 219 8.01 0.42 10.09
C VAL A 219 9.19 0.55 11.03
N GLY A 220 9.50 1.76 11.48
CA GLY A 220 10.54 2.01 12.47
C GLY A 220 10.64 3.48 12.86
N SER A 221 11.55 3.79 13.78
CA SER A 221 11.84 5.16 14.16
C SER A 221 12.63 5.86 13.05
N PRO A 222 12.24 7.07 12.61
CA PRO A 222 13.04 7.82 11.66
C PRO A 222 14.42 8.16 12.22
N ALA A 223 15.49 7.82 11.51
CA ALA A 223 16.82 8.38 11.75
C ALA A 223 16.92 9.80 11.18
N VAL A 224 16.25 10.02 10.04
CA VAL A 224 16.11 11.33 9.40
C VAL A 224 14.70 11.47 8.86
N MET A 225 14.04 12.57 9.20
CA MET A 225 12.75 12.92 8.58
C MET A 225 12.99 13.59 7.24
N PRO A 226 12.41 13.05 6.16
CA PRO A 226 12.54 13.68 4.84
C PRO A 226 11.75 15.00 4.77
N THR A 227 12.25 15.91 3.95
CA THR A 227 11.56 17.17 3.64
C THR A 227 10.22 16.93 2.95
N PRO A 228 9.26 17.84 3.07
CA PRO A 228 8.01 17.77 2.35
C PRO A 228 8.24 17.73 0.83
N THR A 229 7.50 16.83 0.16
CA THR A 229 7.44 16.82 -1.30
C THR A 229 6.40 17.81 -1.81
N SER A 230 6.59 18.33 -3.02
CA SER A 230 5.62 19.19 -3.71
C SER A 230 4.26 18.51 -3.85
N ARG A 231 3.23 19.31 -3.94
CA ARG A 231 1.87 18.91 -4.31
C ARG A 231 1.37 19.91 -5.34
N ARG A 232 0.57 19.43 -6.26
CA ARG A 232 -0.17 20.32 -7.15
C ARG A 232 -1.12 21.19 -6.33
N GLY A 233 -1.33 22.42 -6.77
CA GLY A 233 -2.29 23.34 -6.15
C GLY A 233 -3.72 22.82 -6.26
N LEU A 234 -4.59 23.24 -5.33
CA LEU A 234 -6.00 22.88 -5.43
C LEU A 234 -6.64 23.45 -6.69
N ASP A 235 -6.23 24.63 -7.10
CA ASP A 235 -6.64 25.29 -8.33
C ASP A 235 -6.28 24.53 -9.60
N GLU A 236 -5.25 23.68 -9.54
CA GLU A 236 -4.85 22.82 -10.65
C GLU A 236 -5.64 21.51 -10.75
N ILE A 237 -6.21 21.02 -9.65
CA ILE A 237 -6.80 19.67 -9.56
C ILE A 237 -8.28 19.67 -9.23
N VAL A 238 -8.85 20.81 -8.85
CA VAL A 238 -10.28 20.94 -8.54
C VAL A 238 -10.99 21.67 -9.66
N HIS A 239 -12.01 21.04 -10.19
CA HIS A 239 -12.92 21.62 -11.17
C HIS A 239 -14.32 21.68 -10.55
N HIS A 240 -15.04 22.75 -10.78
CA HIS A 240 -16.40 22.94 -10.29
C HIS A 240 -17.41 22.75 -11.42
N GLU A 241 -18.44 21.96 -11.18
CA GLU A 241 -19.53 21.63 -12.11
C GLU A 241 -19.08 20.94 -13.41
N ARG A 242 -18.01 21.41 -14.03
CA ARG A 242 -17.50 20.89 -15.31
C ARG A 242 -15.97 20.85 -15.30
N TYR A 243 -15.43 19.90 -16.05
CA TYR A 243 -13.98 19.85 -16.28
C TYR A 243 -13.53 21.04 -17.14
N ASP A 244 -12.53 21.76 -16.67
CA ASP A 244 -11.90 22.87 -17.40
C ASP A 244 -10.86 22.30 -18.38
N GLN A 245 -11.17 22.31 -19.66
CA GLN A 245 -10.32 21.74 -20.70
C GLN A 245 -8.99 22.50 -20.84
N ASP A 246 -9.00 23.82 -20.59
CA ASP A 246 -7.80 24.67 -20.71
C ASP A 246 -6.74 24.33 -19.66
N ARG A 247 -7.15 23.67 -18.55
CA ARG A 247 -6.25 23.17 -17.51
C ARG A 247 -5.81 21.71 -17.72
N SER A 248 -6.22 21.10 -18.84
CA SER A 248 -5.77 19.75 -19.17
C SER A 248 -4.28 19.76 -19.47
N ARG A 249 -3.53 18.88 -18.81
CA ARG A 249 -2.10 18.73 -19.08
C ARG A 249 -1.90 17.83 -20.29
N ASP A 250 -1.02 18.25 -21.19
CA ASP A 250 -0.51 17.40 -22.24
C ASP A 250 0.49 16.36 -21.70
N GLN A 251 0.93 15.46 -22.55
CA GLN A 251 1.86 14.39 -22.21
C GLN A 251 3.19 14.94 -21.69
N GLU A 252 3.72 16.00 -22.31
CA GLU A 252 4.99 16.61 -21.90
C GLU A 252 4.91 17.21 -20.49
N ALA A 253 3.82 17.90 -20.16
CA ALA A 253 3.59 18.47 -18.83
C ALA A 253 3.45 17.37 -17.76
N VAL A 254 2.82 16.22 -18.07
CA VAL A 254 2.74 15.07 -17.18
C VAL A 254 4.12 14.46 -16.94
N GLU A 255 4.90 14.25 -17.99
CA GLU A 255 6.24 13.68 -17.90
C GLU A 255 7.19 14.59 -17.15
N ARG A 256 7.19 15.89 -17.43
CA ARG A 256 8.00 16.89 -16.71
C ARG A 256 7.70 16.90 -15.24
N PHE A 257 6.41 16.95 -14.86
CA PHE A 257 6.02 16.90 -13.46
C PHE A 257 6.49 15.63 -12.76
N LEU A 258 6.35 14.47 -13.43
CA LEU A 258 6.76 13.19 -12.85
C LEU A 258 8.27 13.10 -12.67
N TRP A 259 9.04 13.43 -13.69
CA TRP A 259 10.49 13.20 -13.71
C TRP A 259 11.29 14.32 -13.05
N ASP A 260 10.95 15.58 -13.31
CA ASP A 260 11.72 16.72 -12.84
C ASP A 260 11.26 17.21 -11.47
N ASP A 261 9.94 17.32 -11.27
CA ASP A 261 9.39 17.90 -10.06
C ASP A 261 9.20 16.89 -8.92
N THR A 262 8.94 15.61 -9.22
CA THR A 262 8.60 14.63 -8.20
C THR A 262 9.62 13.50 -8.03
N LEU A 263 9.83 12.64 -9.02
CA LEU A 263 10.68 11.47 -8.85
C LEU A 263 12.15 11.84 -8.64
N LEU A 264 12.74 12.65 -9.51
CA LEU A 264 14.14 13.02 -9.42
C LEU A 264 14.36 14.20 -8.49
N GLY A 265 13.54 15.25 -8.59
CA GLY A 265 13.63 16.43 -7.74
C GLY A 265 13.37 16.10 -6.27
N GLY A 266 12.30 15.35 -5.98
CA GLY A 266 11.95 14.89 -4.65
C GLY A 266 12.98 13.92 -4.04
N PHE A 267 13.60 13.08 -4.87
CA PHE A 267 14.63 12.16 -4.43
C PHE A 267 15.91 12.89 -3.98
N ARG A 268 16.38 13.83 -4.78
CA ARG A 268 17.60 14.61 -4.47
C ARG A 268 17.45 15.48 -3.22
N SER A 269 16.24 16.02 -2.96
CA SER A 269 15.98 16.89 -1.80
C SER A 269 15.64 16.12 -0.53
N ASN A 270 14.98 14.96 -0.63
CA ASN A 270 14.35 14.28 0.52
C ASN A 270 15.24 13.29 1.27
N ASN A 271 16.37 12.85 0.69
CA ASN A 271 17.15 11.78 1.33
C ASN A 271 18.38 12.28 2.09
N GLY A 272 18.64 13.58 2.14
CA GLY A 272 19.90 14.10 2.74
C GLY A 272 21.17 13.59 2.03
N LEU A 273 20.99 12.81 0.96
CA LEU A 273 22.04 12.12 0.20
C LEU A 273 22.48 12.99 -0.98
N LYS A 274 22.78 14.27 -0.74
CA LYS A 274 23.48 15.06 -1.75
C LYS A 274 24.82 14.35 -2.04
N GLY A 275 24.89 13.66 -3.18
CA GLY A 275 26.13 13.16 -3.74
C GLY A 275 26.41 11.66 -3.58
N ARG A 276 25.51 10.85 -3.00
CA ARG A 276 25.67 9.39 -3.01
C ARG A 276 24.70 8.76 -4.01
N GLY A 277 25.23 8.02 -4.96
CA GLY A 277 24.44 7.17 -5.83
C GLY A 277 23.63 6.14 -5.03
N PRO A 278 22.59 5.50 -5.60
CA PRO A 278 21.70 4.57 -4.90
C PRO A 278 22.38 3.28 -4.39
N THR A 279 23.71 3.13 -4.56
CA THR A 279 24.46 1.90 -4.29
C THR A 279 25.55 2.03 -3.21
N GLU A 280 25.81 3.22 -2.66
CA GLU A 280 26.80 3.34 -1.60
C GLU A 280 26.15 3.15 -0.23
N ASP A 281 26.46 2.01 0.40
CA ASP A 281 26.14 1.72 1.78
C ASP A 281 26.79 2.74 2.71
N PRO A 282 26.09 3.30 3.70
CA PRO A 282 26.76 3.83 4.86
C PRO A 282 27.34 2.62 5.63
N ALA A 283 28.65 2.64 5.83
CA ALA A 283 29.38 1.67 6.65
C ALA A 283 28.83 1.65 8.09
#